data_271100be1d99602b817080b7386bea72
#
_entry.id   271100be1d99602b817080b7386bea72
#
_cell.length_a   1.000
_cell.length_b   1.000
_cell.length_c   1.000
_cell.angle_alpha   90.00
_cell.angle_beta   90.00
_cell.angle_gamma   90.00
#
_symmetry.space_group_name_H-M   'P 1'
#
loop_
_entity.id
_entity.type
_entity.pdbx_description
1 polymer ?
#
loop_
_entity_poly.entity_id
_entity_poly.type
_entity_poly.pdbx_seq_one_letter_code
_entity_poly.pdbx_strand_id
1 'polypeptide(L)'
;WDMGAVQEADTSKYNNNITASDWDSCANVSQAGKFVAGETTFGDLTINHIANDRLFSTSSKNYGTNALATTAYDDGYTAGGMYYCNGTGGETRRNVTINNVIAGDKIVVYMASSNAATGTLVFKYLGEDNEQVEKASFTNKGTKYEFVAKYSGSYKVYTDAAAGKPIYNRIVRIPGVAVSGTIDGAQLSGYKVMFKDEANGITYDADIKGNTFTATLAAGCNYTAVLSGVAGYGFSNATKNISTTVDEALTGKSGVTLSIEEKKVYTYTCLLYTSPSPRDS
;
A
#
# COMPACT_ATOMS: atom_id res chain seq x y z
N TRP A 1 9.94 7.58 -5.56
CA TRP A 1 10.73 8.73 -5.08
C TRP A 1 11.88 8.24 -4.21
N ASP A 2 13.08 8.30 -4.74
CA ASP A 2 14.31 7.96 -4.02
C ASP A 2 14.99 9.25 -3.53
N MET A 3 15.16 9.38 -2.23
CA MET A 3 15.72 10.59 -1.63
C MET A 3 17.19 10.80 -1.99
N GLY A 4 17.88 9.75 -2.41
CA GLY A 4 19.24 9.82 -2.94
C GLY A 4 19.32 10.21 -4.42
N ALA A 5 18.19 10.35 -5.11
CA ALA A 5 18.14 10.52 -6.56
C ALA A 5 18.83 9.37 -7.33
N VAL A 6 18.90 8.18 -6.75
CA VAL A 6 19.36 6.97 -7.43
C VAL A 6 18.25 6.51 -8.35
N GLN A 7 18.52 6.51 -9.65
CA GLN A 7 17.56 5.98 -10.62
C GLN A 7 17.66 4.46 -10.64
N GLU A 8 16.50 3.80 -10.55
CA GLU A 8 16.45 2.37 -10.89
C GLU A 8 16.70 2.17 -12.38
N ALA A 9 17.27 1.03 -12.73
CA ALA A 9 17.58 0.65 -14.12
C ALA A 9 16.32 0.63 -15.01
N ASP A 10 15.12 0.54 -14.42
CA ASP A 10 13.83 0.52 -15.10
C ASP A 10 12.95 1.71 -14.67
N THR A 11 13.34 2.89 -15.11
CA THR A 11 12.59 4.14 -14.86
C THR A 11 11.25 4.20 -15.60
N SER A 12 10.99 3.29 -16.55
CA SER A 12 9.72 3.21 -17.28
C SER A 12 8.57 2.75 -16.34
N LYS A 13 8.89 2.12 -15.23
CA LYS A 13 7.91 1.60 -14.27
C LYS A 13 7.34 2.65 -13.33
N TYR A 14 8.07 3.70 -13.03
CA TYR A 14 7.69 4.65 -11.99
C TYR A 14 7.85 6.09 -12.48
N ASN A 15 6.74 6.68 -12.88
CA ASN A 15 6.67 8.08 -13.32
C ASN A 15 6.75 9.00 -12.10
N ASN A 16 7.75 9.58 -11.69
CA ASN A 16 7.92 10.60 -10.64
C ASN A 16 9.16 10.36 -9.78
N ASN A 17 10.28 10.04 -10.42
CA ASN A 17 11.55 9.95 -9.72
C ASN A 17 12.05 11.35 -9.37
N ILE A 18 12.59 11.50 -8.16
CA ILE A 18 13.39 12.68 -7.81
C ILE A 18 14.77 12.51 -8.46
N THR A 19 15.17 13.47 -9.23
CA THR A 19 16.51 13.49 -9.89
C THR A 19 17.50 14.31 -9.06
N ALA A 20 18.80 14.13 -9.33
CA ALA A 20 19.81 14.97 -8.73
C ALA A 20 19.60 16.47 -9.09
N SER A 21 19.13 16.76 -10.29
CA SER A 21 18.79 18.11 -10.75
C SER A 21 17.63 18.71 -9.97
N ASP A 22 16.62 17.89 -9.59
CA ASP A 22 15.50 18.35 -8.76
C ASP A 22 16.01 18.82 -7.40
N TRP A 23 16.87 18.03 -6.75
CA TRP A 23 17.49 18.44 -5.49
C TRP A 23 18.41 19.66 -5.64
N ASP A 24 19.24 19.70 -6.67
CA ASP A 24 20.20 20.78 -6.93
C ASP A 24 19.52 22.11 -7.24
N SER A 25 18.31 22.08 -7.77
CA SER A 25 17.47 23.26 -8.05
C SER A 25 16.47 23.58 -6.94
N CYS A 26 16.35 22.74 -5.90
CA CYS A 26 15.40 22.92 -4.83
C CYS A 26 15.73 24.15 -3.97
N ALA A 27 14.91 25.20 -4.06
CA ALA A 27 15.10 26.44 -3.31
C ALA A 27 15.01 26.26 -1.78
N ASN A 28 14.33 25.19 -1.33
CA ASN A 28 14.12 24.91 0.09
C ASN A 28 15.29 24.18 0.75
N VAL A 29 16.30 23.78 -0.01
CA VAL A 29 17.48 23.06 0.50
C VAL A 29 18.74 23.88 0.20
N SER A 30 19.48 24.27 1.24
CA SER A 30 20.75 24.93 1.08
C SER A 30 21.84 23.98 0.56
N GLN A 31 22.96 24.54 0.06
CA GLN A 31 24.13 23.76 -0.37
C GLN A 31 24.73 22.86 0.72
N ALA A 32 24.43 23.10 2.00
CA ALA A 32 24.83 22.24 3.11
C ALA A 32 23.77 21.15 3.41
N GLY A 33 22.80 20.92 2.53
CA GLY A 33 21.72 19.98 2.71
C GLY A 33 20.74 20.32 3.83
N LYS A 34 20.69 21.58 4.26
CA LYS A 34 19.75 22.01 5.31
C LYS A 34 18.47 22.53 4.68
N PHE A 35 17.35 22.00 5.14
CA PHE A 35 16.04 22.52 4.78
C PHE A 35 15.77 23.85 5.53
N VAL A 36 15.07 24.77 4.88
CA VAL A 36 14.29 25.82 5.53
C VAL A 36 12.92 25.24 5.94
N ALA A 37 12.16 25.94 6.76
CA ALA A 37 10.82 25.45 7.12
C ALA A 37 9.85 25.59 5.92
N GLY A 38 9.01 24.58 5.70
CA GLY A 38 8.01 24.59 4.63
C GLY A 38 7.74 23.23 4.04
N GLU A 39 7.35 23.23 2.79
CA GLU A 39 7.05 22.03 2.01
C GLU A 39 7.82 22.04 0.69
N THR A 40 8.20 20.86 0.24
CA THR A 40 8.82 20.63 -1.07
C THR A 40 8.08 19.52 -1.78
N THR A 41 7.66 19.79 -3.03
CA THR A 41 6.86 18.84 -3.81
C THR A 41 7.63 18.36 -5.03
N PHE A 42 7.59 17.03 -5.27
CA PHE A 42 8.15 16.35 -6.43
C PHE A 42 7.05 15.48 -7.06
N GLY A 43 6.39 15.98 -8.09
CA GLY A 43 5.22 15.33 -8.66
C GLY A 43 4.13 15.14 -7.59
N ASP A 44 3.75 13.89 -7.34
CA ASP A 44 2.72 13.56 -6.33
C ASP A 44 3.25 13.42 -4.89
N LEU A 45 4.54 13.60 -4.65
CA LEU A 45 5.12 13.56 -3.31
C LEU A 45 5.35 14.95 -2.75
N THR A 46 4.80 15.24 -1.58
CA THR A 46 5.08 16.46 -0.81
C THR A 46 5.80 16.09 0.50
N ILE A 47 6.95 16.70 0.73
CA ILE A 47 7.74 16.56 1.96
C ILE A 47 7.47 17.78 2.81
N ASN A 48 6.95 17.61 4.01
CA ASN A 48 6.78 18.65 5.01
C ASN A 48 8.00 18.64 5.95
N HIS A 49 8.78 19.68 5.91
CA HIS A 49 10.05 19.81 6.64
C HIS A 49 10.10 21.08 7.48
N ILE A 50 10.93 21.06 8.50
CA ILE A 50 11.21 22.25 9.30
C ILE A 50 12.68 22.62 9.20
N ALA A 51 13.00 23.84 9.65
CA ALA A 51 14.34 24.34 9.60
C ALA A 51 15.36 23.41 10.26
N ASN A 52 16.50 23.23 9.58
CA ASN A 52 17.60 22.33 9.97
C ASN A 52 17.31 20.81 9.84
N ASP A 53 16.18 20.37 9.29
CA ASP A 53 16.12 19.04 8.73
C ASP A 53 17.18 18.88 7.62
N ARG A 54 17.58 17.69 7.27
CA ARG A 54 18.72 17.45 6.37
C ARG A 54 18.32 16.61 5.17
N LEU A 55 18.92 16.95 4.05
CA LEU A 55 19.05 16.04 2.92
C LEU A 55 20.48 15.50 2.87
N PHE A 56 20.63 14.21 2.71
CA PHE A 56 21.88 13.55 2.35
C PHE A 56 21.66 12.79 1.04
N SER A 57 22.54 12.98 0.08
CA SER A 57 22.45 12.30 -1.21
C SER A 57 23.84 12.06 -1.79
N THR A 58 24.09 10.87 -2.27
CA THR A 58 25.33 10.50 -2.95
C THR A 58 25.38 10.97 -4.40
N SER A 59 24.22 11.34 -4.97
CA SER A 59 24.08 11.73 -6.38
C SER A 59 24.04 13.23 -6.58
N SER A 60 23.66 14.01 -5.54
CA SER A 60 23.60 15.46 -5.62
C SER A 60 24.88 16.08 -5.07
N LYS A 61 25.34 17.16 -5.71
CA LYS A 61 26.70 17.69 -5.58
C LYS A 61 27.10 18.26 -4.21
N ASN A 62 26.19 18.47 -3.29
CA ASN A 62 26.46 19.29 -2.12
C ASN A 62 25.97 18.74 -0.78
N TYR A 63 25.46 17.55 -0.76
CA TYR A 63 24.80 17.02 0.43
C TYR A 63 25.63 15.91 1.04
N GLY A 64 26.41 16.21 2.02
CA GLY A 64 27.40 15.34 2.65
C GLY A 64 27.00 13.88 2.81
N THR A 65 27.94 13.01 3.10
CA THR A 65 27.72 11.58 3.34
C THR A 65 27.34 11.35 4.80
N ASN A 66 26.37 10.44 5.01
CA ASN A 66 26.03 9.93 6.32
C ASN A 66 25.81 8.42 6.19
N ALA A 67 26.26 7.64 7.16
CA ALA A 67 26.17 6.19 7.11
C ALA A 67 24.70 5.70 6.93
N LEU A 68 23.73 6.43 7.45
CA LEU A 68 22.31 6.09 7.30
C LEU A 68 21.74 6.44 5.91
N ALA A 69 22.43 7.30 5.15
CA ALA A 69 22.07 7.59 3.76
C ALA A 69 22.36 6.42 2.82
N THR A 70 23.16 5.44 3.25
CA THR A 70 23.51 4.22 2.51
C THR A 70 22.97 2.96 3.18
N THR A 71 21.83 3.07 3.87
CA THR A 71 21.18 1.93 4.51
C THR A 71 20.84 0.85 3.49
N ALA A 72 21.20 -0.40 3.77
CA ALA A 72 20.79 -1.58 3.00
C ALA A 72 19.51 -2.18 3.59
N TYR A 73 18.64 -2.67 2.72
CA TYR A 73 17.36 -3.28 3.05
C TYR A 73 17.35 -4.76 2.66
N ASP A 74 16.53 -5.55 3.33
CA ASP A 74 16.47 -7.01 3.17
C ASP A 74 16.03 -7.46 1.76
N ASP A 75 15.40 -6.59 0.97
CA ASP A 75 14.99 -6.86 -0.40
C ASP A 75 16.07 -6.52 -1.46
N GLY A 76 17.28 -6.18 -1.00
CA GLY A 76 18.41 -5.85 -1.85
C GLY A 76 18.52 -4.38 -2.24
N TYR A 77 17.54 -3.54 -1.89
CA TYR A 77 17.67 -2.10 -2.10
C TYR A 77 18.73 -1.51 -1.17
N THR A 78 19.60 -0.68 -1.71
CA THR A 78 20.55 0.12 -0.94
C THR A 78 20.28 1.60 -1.19
N ALA A 79 20.04 2.34 -0.13
CA ALA A 79 19.77 3.77 -0.23
C ALA A 79 20.98 4.56 -0.75
N GLY A 80 20.73 5.54 -1.61
CA GLY A 80 21.72 6.51 -2.06
C GLY A 80 21.54 7.88 -1.41
N GLY A 81 20.64 8.01 -0.43
CA GLY A 81 20.38 9.25 0.28
C GLY A 81 19.23 9.12 1.27
N MET A 82 18.92 10.23 1.91
CA MET A 82 17.83 10.30 2.88
C MET A 82 17.30 11.71 3.09
N TYR A 83 16.01 11.81 3.35
CA TYR A 83 15.43 12.93 4.09
C TYR A 83 15.54 12.61 5.58
N TYR A 84 16.37 13.38 6.29
CA TYR A 84 16.63 13.21 7.70
C TYR A 84 15.86 14.24 8.53
N CYS A 85 14.95 13.78 9.34
CA CYS A 85 14.24 14.61 10.30
C CYS A 85 15.12 14.88 11.52
N ASN A 86 15.62 16.12 11.67
CA ASN A 86 16.46 16.49 12.81
C ASN A 86 15.62 16.73 14.08
N GLY A 87 14.73 15.81 14.40
CA GLY A 87 13.83 15.82 15.54
C GLY A 87 12.63 14.90 15.30
N THR A 88 11.70 14.89 16.24
CA THR A 88 10.52 14.01 16.19
C THR A 88 9.61 14.33 15.02
N GLY A 89 9.12 13.29 14.36
CA GLY A 89 8.08 13.37 13.35
C GLY A 89 6.70 13.65 13.95
N GLY A 90 5.70 13.71 13.10
CA GLY A 90 4.31 13.90 13.49
C GLY A 90 3.41 14.23 12.31
N GLU A 91 2.11 14.24 12.55
CA GLU A 91 1.11 14.50 11.50
C GLU A 91 1.24 15.92 10.90
N THR A 92 1.66 16.88 11.70
CA THR A 92 1.75 18.31 11.29
C THR A 92 3.14 18.75 10.88
N ARG A 93 4.15 17.88 11.01
CA ARG A 93 5.54 18.20 10.70
C ARG A 93 6.37 16.97 10.43
N ARG A 94 7.42 17.10 9.62
CA ARG A 94 8.36 16.03 9.31
C ARG A 94 7.63 14.77 8.84
N ASN A 95 6.79 14.95 7.87
CA ASN A 95 6.01 13.90 7.26
C ASN A 95 6.09 13.99 5.74
N VAL A 96 5.55 13.00 5.09
CA VAL A 96 5.39 13.01 3.64
C VAL A 96 3.92 12.80 3.29
N THR A 97 3.46 13.48 2.25
CA THR A 97 2.12 13.31 1.68
C THR A 97 2.27 12.77 0.26
N ILE A 98 1.52 11.74 -0.05
CA ILE A 98 1.44 11.14 -1.39
C ILE A 98 0.07 11.51 -1.94
N ASN A 99 0.07 12.32 -3.00
CA ASN A 99 -1.14 12.81 -3.65
C ASN A 99 -1.56 11.89 -4.79
N ASN A 100 -2.81 12.05 -5.25
CA ASN A 100 -3.37 11.34 -6.41
C ASN A 100 -3.24 9.80 -6.33
N VAL A 101 -3.21 9.25 -5.13
CA VAL A 101 -3.22 7.80 -4.91
C VAL A 101 -4.58 7.27 -5.37
N ILE A 102 -4.58 6.11 -6.03
CA ILE A 102 -5.79 5.41 -6.47
C ILE A 102 -6.05 4.23 -5.54
N ALA A 103 -7.31 3.95 -5.24
CA ALA A 103 -7.67 2.76 -4.46
C ALA A 103 -7.08 1.50 -5.10
N GLY A 104 -6.40 0.68 -4.31
CA GLY A 104 -5.63 -0.48 -4.80
C GLY A 104 -4.15 -0.19 -5.07
N ASP A 105 -3.70 1.05 -5.06
CA ASP A 105 -2.26 1.34 -5.09
C ASP A 105 -1.58 0.80 -3.81
N LYS A 106 -0.41 0.22 -3.97
CA LYS A 106 0.45 -0.15 -2.85
C LYS A 106 1.52 0.92 -2.65
N ILE A 107 1.64 1.39 -1.43
CA ILE A 107 2.68 2.33 -1.02
C ILE A 107 3.73 1.59 -0.21
N VAL A 108 4.99 1.68 -0.63
CA VAL A 108 6.13 1.08 0.05
C VAL A 108 7.02 2.19 0.57
N VAL A 109 7.31 2.17 1.87
CA VAL A 109 8.10 3.18 2.56
C VAL A 109 9.36 2.54 3.12
N TYR A 110 10.52 3.02 2.68
CA TYR A 110 11.82 2.61 3.17
C TYR A 110 12.32 3.66 4.16
N MET A 111 12.42 3.30 5.42
CA MET A 111 12.81 4.24 6.46
C MET A 111 13.58 3.59 7.61
N ALA A 112 14.24 4.46 8.38
CA ALA A 112 15.02 4.10 9.56
C ALA A 112 14.87 5.19 10.62
N SER A 113 15.59 5.07 11.73
CA SER A 113 15.80 6.15 12.71
C SER A 113 17.26 6.34 12.99
N SER A 114 17.66 7.60 13.22
CA SER A 114 19.05 7.94 13.56
C SER A 114 19.42 7.63 15.01
N ASN A 115 18.49 7.33 15.84
CA ASN A 115 18.68 6.93 17.23
C ASN A 115 17.93 5.63 17.50
N ALA A 116 18.31 4.92 18.56
CA ALA A 116 17.72 3.64 18.93
C ALA A 116 16.28 3.80 19.49
N ALA A 117 15.45 4.51 18.75
CA ALA A 117 14.07 4.72 19.09
C ALA A 117 13.18 3.64 18.50
N THR A 118 12.12 3.33 19.20
CA THR A 118 11.00 2.56 18.70
C THR A 118 9.75 3.43 18.76
N GLY A 119 8.84 3.26 17.83
CA GLY A 119 7.62 4.07 17.78
C GLY A 119 6.67 3.50 16.77
N THR A 120 5.77 4.34 16.30
CA THR A 120 4.73 3.97 15.35
C THR A 120 4.91 4.75 14.06
N LEU A 121 4.96 4.04 12.93
CA LEU A 121 4.75 4.58 11.60
C LEU A 121 3.25 4.58 11.32
N VAL A 122 2.73 5.69 10.83
CA VAL A 122 1.31 5.85 10.52
C VAL A 122 1.16 6.17 9.04
N PHE A 123 0.25 5.46 8.39
CA PHE A 123 -0.25 5.71 7.05
C PHE A 123 -1.71 6.13 7.18
N LYS A 124 -2.03 7.36 6.80
CA LYS A 124 -3.33 7.97 7.04
C LYS A 124 -3.91 8.57 5.76
N TYR A 125 -5.14 8.18 5.44
CA TYR A 125 -5.96 8.83 4.40
C TYR A 125 -6.38 10.23 4.86
N LEU A 126 -6.38 11.18 3.94
CA LEU A 126 -6.70 12.59 4.23
C LEU A 126 -8.09 13.02 3.75
N GLY A 127 -8.92 12.11 3.23
CA GLY A 127 -10.30 12.41 2.84
C GLY A 127 -11.25 12.54 4.03
N GLU A 128 -12.36 13.24 3.81
CA GLU A 128 -13.32 13.59 4.88
C GLU A 128 -14.34 12.48 5.16
N ASP A 129 -14.76 11.75 4.12
CA ASP A 129 -15.90 10.82 4.21
C ASP A 129 -15.53 9.40 4.67
N ASN A 130 -14.25 9.08 4.69
CA ASN A 130 -13.77 7.74 5.00
C ASN A 130 -12.51 7.82 5.86
N GLU A 131 -12.27 6.80 6.64
CA GLU A 131 -11.08 6.69 7.46
C GLU A 131 -10.27 5.45 7.10
N GLN A 132 -9.02 5.65 6.76
CA GLN A 132 -8.01 4.60 6.75
C GLN A 132 -6.81 5.11 7.52
N VAL A 133 -6.55 4.49 8.68
CA VAL A 133 -5.37 4.74 9.49
C VAL A 133 -4.73 3.40 9.79
N GLU A 134 -3.59 3.15 9.15
CA GLU A 134 -2.80 1.95 9.41
C GLU A 134 -1.54 2.30 10.19
N LYS A 135 -1.11 1.38 11.04
CA LYS A 135 0.02 1.57 11.94
C LYS A 135 0.96 0.38 11.88
N ALA A 136 2.25 0.67 11.82
CA ALA A 136 3.30 -0.33 11.90
C ALA A 136 4.31 0.03 13.00
N SER A 137 4.91 -0.96 13.62
CA SER A 137 5.98 -0.74 14.57
C SER A 137 7.21 -0.20 13.84
N PHE A 138 7.74 0.91 14.32
CA PHE A 138 8.91 1.58 13.78
C PHE A 138 10.15 1.27 14.62
N THR A 139 11.25 0.94 13.97
CA THR A 139 12.51 0.61 14.63
C THR A 139 13.66 1.45 14.07
N ASN A 140 14.82 1.42 14.75
CA ASN A 140 16.02 2.13 14.28
C ASN A 140 16.74 1.43 13.11
N LYS A 141 16.34 0.21 12.74
CA LYS A 141 16.88 -0.49 11.58
C LYS A 141 16.17 -0.05 10.31
N GLY A 142 16.87 -0.05 9.19
CA GLY A 142 16.26 0.13 7.88
C GLY A 142 15.20 -0.95 7.66
N THR A 143 13.95 -0.53 7.55
CA THR A 143 12.81 -1.43 7.40
C THR A 143 11.92 -0.93 6.28
N LYS A 144 11.44 -1.87 5.48
CA LYS A 144 10.45 -1.66 4.44
C LYS A 144 9.04 -1.86 5.03
N TYR A 145 8.18 -0.89 4.84
CA TYR A 145 6.77 -0.94 5.24
C TYR A 145 5.89 -0.88 4.01
N GLU A 146 4.86 -1.71 3.97
CA GLU A 146 3.92 -1.79 2.84
C GLU A 146 2.51 -1.50 3.32
N PHE A 147 1.80 -0.65 2.59
CA PHE A 147 0.41 -0.28 2.83
C PHE A 147 -0.37 -0.35 1.52
N VAL A 148 -1.63 -0.73 1.59
CA VAL A 148 -2.53 -0.73 0.44
C VAL A 148 -3.57 0.38 0.62
N ALA A 149 -3.67 1.27 -0.37
CA ALA A 149 -4.64 2.35 -0.36
C ALA A 149 -6.05 1.80 -0.56
N LYS A 150 -6.92 2.03 0.42
CA LYS A 150 -8.33 1.63 0.39
C LYS A 150 -9.19 2.62 -0.39
N TYR A 151 -8.80 3.88 -0.41
CA TYR A 151 -9.53 4.97 -1.05
C TYR A 151 -8.64 5.74 -2.00
N SER A 152 -9.23 6.33 -3.02
CA SER A 152 -8.52 7.27 -3.91
C SER A 152 -8.43 8.65 -3.25
N GLY A 153 -7.26 9.29 -3.32
CA GLY A 153 -7.01 10.60 -2.72
C GLY A 153 -5.59 10.77 -2.21
N SER A 154 -5.40 11.61 -1.20
CA SER A 154 -4.09 11.87 -0.61
C SER A 154 -3.88 11.08 0.67
N TYR A 155 -2.66 10.60 0.86
CA TYR A 155 -2.25 9.88 2.06
C TYR A 155 -1.04 10.53 2.71
N LYS A 156 -1.05 10.62 4.02
CA LYS A 156 0.08 11.11 4.80
C LYS A 156 0.78 9.95 5.50
N VAL A 157 2.11 9.97 5.44
CA VAL A 157 2.99 9.03 6.14
C VAL A 157 3.82 9.81 7.14
N TYR A 158 3.73 9.43 8.41
CA TYR A 158 4.45 10.07 9.50
C TYR A 158 4.75 9.09 10.62
N THR A 159 5.63 9.48 11.54
CA THR A 159 5.90 8.72 12.76
C THR A 159 5.36 9.43 13.98
N ASP A 160 5.05 8.68 15.04
CA ASP A 160 4.80 9.28 16.34
C ASP A 160 6.09 9.85 16.96
N ALA A 161 5.96 10.60 18.05
CA ALA A 161 7.09 11.24 18.72
C ALA A 161 8.09 10.22 19.30
N ALA A 162 7.65 9.02 19.65
CA ALA A 162 8.51 7.97 20.21
C ALA A 162 9.51 7.43 19.19
N ALA A 163 9.21 7.52 17.89
CA ALA A 163 10.11 7.11 16.81
C ALA A 163 11.38 7.96 16.68
N GLY A 164 11.54 9.01 17.50
CA GLY A 164 12.73 9.83 17.57
C GLY A 164 12.95 10.65 16.31
N LYS A 165 14.08 10.45 15.63
CA LYS A 165 14.47 11.18 14.42
C LYS A 165 14.29 10.28 13.19
N PRO A 166 13.11 10.25 12.56
CA PRO A 166 12.86 9.40 11.41
C PRO A 166 13.69 9.81 10.19
N ILE A 167 13.96 8.82 9.37
CA ILE A 167 14.72 8.95 8.13
C ILE A 167 13.90 8.29 7.03
N TYR A 168 13.62 9.04 5.99
CA TYR A 168 12.99 8.52 4.78
C TYR A 168 14.06 8.33 3.71
N ASN A 169 14.27 7.10 3.26
CA ASN A 169 15.20 6.79 2.19
C ASN A 169 14.51 6.73 0.83
N ARG A 170 13.34 6.08 0.78
CA ARG A 170 12.61 5.88 -0.47
C ARG A 170 11.12 5.69 -0.20
N ILE A 171 10.30 6.16 -1.14
CA ILE A 171 8.87 5.87 -1.20
C ILE A 171 8.54 5.37 -2.60
N VAL A 172 7.85 4.24 -2.70
CA VAL A 172 7.40 3.66 -3.96
C VAL A 172 5.89 3.60 -3.97
N ARG A 173 5.28 4.04 -5.06
CA ARG A 173 3.86 3.83 -5.34
C ARG A 173 3.75 2.81 -6.46
N ILE A 174 3.14 1.68 -6.20
CA ILE A 174 2.90 0.60 -7.14
C ILE A 174 1.42 0.67 -7.53
N PRO A 175 1.10 0.92 -8.80
CA PRO A 175 -0.28 0.99 -9.26
C PRO A 175 -1.02 -0.32 -9.03
N GLY A 176 -2.35 -0.25 -8.89
CA GLY A 176 -3.19 -1.43 -8.89
C GLY A 176 -3.12 -2.18 -10.23
N VAL A 177 -3.31 -3.49 -10.14
CA VAL A 177 -3.32 -4.41 -11.30
C VAL A 177 -4.70 -4.39 -11.96
N ALA A 178 -4.76 -4.05 -13.23
CA ALA A 178 -5.97 -4.24 -14.03
C ALA A 178 -6.19 -5.74 -14.29
N VAL A 179 -7.25 -6.30 -13.73
CA VAL A 179 -7.61 -7.72 -13.87
C VAL A 179 -8.82 -7.85 -14.76
N SER A 180 -8.79 -8.80 -15.69
CA SER A 180 -9.93 -9.10 -16.57
C SER A 180 -10.11 -10.60 -16.77
N GLY A 181 -11.36 -10.99 -17.00
CA GLY A 181 -11.65 -12.41 -17.18
C GLY A 181 -13.09 -12.70 -17.59
N THR A 182 -13.44 -13.99 -17.55
CA THR A 182 -14.77 -14.53 -17.88
C THR A 182 -15.44 -15.13 -16.66
N ILE A 183 -16.76 -15.15 -16.70
CA ILE A 183 -17.63 -15.77 -15.71
C ILE A 183 -18.36 -16.88 -16.42
N ASP A 184 -18.06 -18.12 -16.06
CA ASP A 184 -18.62 -19.33 -16.65
C ASP A 184 -19.62 -20.01 -15.70
N GLY A 185 -20.44 -20.91 -16.20
CA GLY A 185 -21.40 -21.71 -15.43
C GLY A 185 -22.83 -21.18 -15.50
N ALA A 186 -23.55 -21.16 -14.38
CA ALA A 186 -24.97 -20.82 -14.34
C ALA A 186 -25.21 -19.39 -14.86
N GLN A 187 -26.19 -19.28 -15.79
CA GLN A 187 -26.61 -17.98 -16.32
C GLN A 187 -27.52 -17.27 -15.30
N LEU A 188 -26.94 -16.38 -14.52
CA LEU A 188 -27.63 -15.62 -13.48
C LEU A 188 -27.75 -14.15 -13.91
N SER A 189 -28.69 -13.43 -13.33
CA SER A 189 -28.87 -12.00 -13.54
C SER A 189 -28.86 -11.25 -12.21
N GLY A 190 -28.44 -9.97 -12.21
CA GLY A 190 -28.46 -9.11 -11.03
C GLY A 190 -27.43 -9.43 -9.94
N TYR A 191 -26.45 -10.27 -10.25
CA TYR A 191 -25.36 -10.57 -9.32
C TYR A 191 -24.24 -9.53 -9.38
N LYS A 192 -23.44 -9.52 -8.31
CA LYS A 192 -22.19 -8.74 -8.23
C LYS A 192 -21.01 -9.69 -7.99
N VAL A 193 -19.87 -9.28 -8.50
CA VAL A 193 -18.59 -9.95 -8.23
C VAL A 193 -17.71 -9.00 -7.42
N MET A 194 -17.16 -9.50 -6.33
CA MET A 194 -16.25 -8.78 -5.47
C MET A 194 -14.99 -9.63 -5.24
N PHE A 195 -13.87 -8.97 -5.05
CA PHE A 195 -12.59 -9.60 -4.69
C PHE A 195 -12.21 -9.15 -3.28
N LYS A 196 -12.14 -10.11 -2.36
CA LYS A 196 -11.76 -9.85 -0.97
C LYS A 196 -10.27 -10.09 -0.79
N ASP A 197 -9.58 -9.07 -0.31
CA ASP A 197 -8.23 -9.14 0.25
C ASP A 197 -8.37 -9.25 1.77
N GLU A 198 -8.37 -10.47 2.26
CA GLU A 198 -8.54 -10.73 3.71
C GLU A 198 -7.33 -10.22 4.52
N ALA A 199 -6.14 -10.19 3.93
CA ALA A 199 -4.92 -9.75 4.61
C ALA A 199 -4.93 -8.25 4.91
N ASN A 200 -5.49 -7.45 4.00
CA ASN A 200 -5.60 -6.00 4.15
C ASN A 200 -7.01 -5.54 4.56
N GLY A 201 -7.97 -6.46 4.67
CA GLY A 201 -9.36 -6.15 5.02
C GLY A 201 -10.07 -5.27 3.98
N ILE A 202 -9.72 -5.42 2.70
CA ILE A 202 -10.26 -4.63 1.60
C ILE A 202 -11.11 -5.50 0.68
N THR A 203 -12.18 -4.90 0.16
CA THR A 203 -13.03 -5.54 -0.86
C THR A 203 -13.09 -4.64 -2.08
N TYR A 204 -12.86 -5.21 -3.26
CA TYR A 204 -12.87 -4.53 -4.54
C TYR A 204 -14.08 -5.03 -5.35
N ASP A 205 -14.87 -4.11 -5.89
CA ASP A 205 -15.95 -4.44 -6.80
C ASP A 205 -15.42 -4.66 -8.22
N ALA A 206 -16.05 -5.57 -8.94
CA ALA A 206 -15.80 -5.78 -10.36
C ALA A 206 -16.90 -5.16 -11.21
N ASP A 207 -16.50 -4.56 -12.32
CA ASP A 207 -17.41 -4.17 -13.39
C ASP A 207 -17.76 -5.38 -14.25
N ILE A 208 -19.05 -5.66 -14.42
CA ILE A 208 -19.53 -6.83 -15.17
C ILE A 208 -20.20 -6.38 -16.47
N LYS A 209 -19.80 -7.01 -17.57
CA LYS A 209 -20.41 -6.82 -18.90
C LYS A 209 -20.70 -8.19 -19.52
N GLY A 210 -21.97 -8.60 -19.48
CA GLY A 210 -22.36 -9.95 -19.92
C GLY A 210 -21.69 -11.02 -19.06
N ASN A 211 -20.87 -11.86 -19.66
CA ASN A 211 -20.10 -12.90 -18.97
C ASN A 211 -18.61 -12.51 -18.76
N THR A 212 -18.27 -11.24 -18.89
CA THR A 212 -16.90 -10.75 -18.62
C THR A 212 -16.90 -9.84 -17.42
N PHE A 213 -15.74 -9.74 -16.76
CA PHE A 213 -15.52 -8.80 -15.69
C PHE A 213 -14.20 -8.07 -15.85
N THR A 214 -14.11 -6.89 -15.25
CA THR A 214 -12.87 -6.14 -15.03
C THR A 214 -12.83 -5.63 -13.60
N ALA A 215 -11.65 -5.58 -13.00
CA ALA A 215 -11.41 -5.02 -11.67
C ALA A 215 -10.00 -4.43 -11.58
N THR A 216 -9.78 -3.49 -10.67
CA THR A 216 -8.43 -3.03 -10.31
C THR A 216 -8.12 -3.53 -8.90
N LEU A 217 -7.10 -4.36 -8.77
CA LEU A 217 -6.71 -5.02 -7.52
C LEU A 217 -5.29 -4.59 -7.12
N ALA A 218 -4.99 -4.55 -5.83
CA ALA A 218 -3.64 -4.24 -5.36
C ALA A 218 -2.61 -5.26 -5.86
N ALA A 219 -1.42 -4.81 -6.14
CA ALA A 219 -0.32 -5.65 -6.63
C ALA A 219 0.30 -6.51 -5.53
N GLY A 220 0.65 -7.76 -5.86
CA GLY A 220 1.30 -8.69 -4.94
C GLY A 220 0.41 -9.14 -3.78
N CYS A 221 -0.89 -9.29 -4.00
CA CYS A 221 -1.89 -9.72 -3.02
C CYS A 221 -2.67 -10.96 -3.48
N ASN A 222 -3.31 -11.62 -2.52
CA ASN A 222 -4.17 -12.76 -2.76
C ASN A 222 -5.63 -12.39 -2.51
N TYR A 223 -6.51 -12.89 -3.36
CA TYR A 223 -7.92 -12.54 -3.35
C TYR A 223 -8.80 -13.76 -3.37
N THR A 224 -9.94 -13.64 -2.71
CA THR A 224 -11.06 -14.58 -2.87
C THR A 224 -12.20 -13.87 -3.60
N ALA A 225 -12.56 -14.36 -4.79
CA ALA A 225 -13.72 -13.87 -5.51
C ALA A 225 -15.01 -14.31 -4.80
N VAL A 226 -15.94 -13.38 -4.64
CA VAL A 226 -17.22 -13.58 -3.97
C VAL A 226 -18.35 -13.19 -4.93
N LEU A 227 -19.29 -14.09 -5.08
CA LEU A 227 -20.55 -13.85 -5.78
C LEU A 227 -21.59 -13.37 -4.76
N SER A 228 -22.28 -12.27 -5.03
CA SER A 228 -23.35 -11.75 -4.19
C SER A 228 -24.58 -11.36 -5.00
N GLY A 229 -25.71 -11.19 -4.32
CA GLY A 229 -27.00 -10.84 -4.95
C GLY A 229 -27.81 -12.03 -5.46
N VAL A 230 -27.30 -13.28 -5.38
CA VAL A 230 -27.97 -14.51 -5.79
C VAL A 230 -27.83 -15.56 -4.70
N ALA A 231 -28.96 -16.08 -4.22
CA ALA A 231 -29.00 -17.12 -3.19
C ALA A 231 -28.70 -18.49 -3.81
N GLY A 232 -28.05 -19.36 -3.06
CA GLY A 232 -27.78 -20.75 -3.48
C GLY A 232 -26.64 -20.92 -4.47
N TYR A 233 -25.96 -19.85 -4.88
CA TYR A 233 -24.83 -19.89 -5.81
C TYR A 233 -23.56 -19.30 -5.23
N GLY A 234 -22.43 -19.66 -5.79
CA GLY A 234 -21.12 -19.10 -5.44
C GLY A 234 -20.07 -19.47 -6.48
N PHE A 235 -18.87 -18.95 -6.32
CA PHE A 235 -17.77 -19.39 -7.18
C PHE A 235 -17.18 -20.72 -6.71
N SER A 236 -16.80 -21.55 -7.67
CA SER A 236 -16.10 -22.80 -7.44
C SER A 236 -14.81 -22.59 -6.65
N ASN A 237 -14.53 -23.50 -5.72
CA ASN A 237 -13.28 -23.47 -4.97
C ASN A 237 -12.03 -23.56 -5.87
N ALA A 238 -12.14 -24.15 -7.05
CA ALA A 238 -11.05 -24.26 -8.00
C ALA A 238 -10.71 -22.92 -8.69
N THR A 239 -11.68 -21.99 -8.79
CA THR A 239 -11.54 -20.76 -9.60
C THR A 239 -11.65 -19.47 -8.79
N LYS A 240 -12.15 -19.51 -7.56
CA LYS A 240 -12.40 -18.29 -6.76
C LYS A 240 -11.14 -17.60 -6.23
N ASN A 241 -10.01 -18.31 -6.10
CA ASN A 241 -8.79 -17.75 -5.55
C ASN A 241 -7.90 -17.26 -6.68
N ILE A 242 -7.55 -15.98 -6.63
CA ILE A 242 -6.62 -15.36 -7.58
C ILE A 242 -5.54 -14.62 -6.81
N SER A 243 -4.38 -14.49 -7.43
CA SER A 243 -3.28 -13.67 -6.90
C SER A 243 -2.83 -12.67 -7.97
N THR A 244 -2.31 -11.57 -7.53
CA THR A 244 -1.63 -10.58 -8.37
C THR A 244 -0.15 -10.56 -8.03
N THR A 245 0.68 -10.11 -8.96
CA THR A 245 2.11 -9.85 -8.75
C THR A 245 2.42 -8.37 -8.93
N VAL A 246 3.58 -7.93 -8.45
CA VAL A 246 4.03 -6.54 -8.64
C VAL A 246 4.26 -6.24 -10.13
N ASP A 247 4.76 -7.21 -10.88
CA ASP A 247 5.02 -7.02 -12.31
C ASP A 247 3.72 -6.86 -13.12
N GLU A 248 2.63 -7.49 -12.69
CA GLU A 248 1.31 -7.33 -13.31
C GLU A 248 0.72 -5.93 -13.15
N ALA A 249 1.25 -5.09 -12.23
CA ALA A 249 0.85 -3.69 -12.13
C ALA A 249 1.07 -2.88 -13.43
N LEU A 250 1.96 -3.35 -14.29
CA LEU A 250 2.28 -2.71 -15.57
C LEU A 250 1.61 -3.37 -16.77
N THR A 251 1.45 -4.69 -16.70
CA THR A 251 0.98 -5.50 -17.84
C THR A 251 -0.49 -5.85 -17.72
N GLY A 252 -1.07 -5.71 -16.52
CA GLY A 252 -2.38 -6.26 -16.19
C GLY A 252 -2.33 -7.78 -16.05
N LYS A 253 -3.47 -8.34 -15.65
CA LYS A 253 -3.74 -9.78 -15.57
C LYS A 253 -5.00 -10.11 -16.34
N SER A 254 -4.89 -10.89 -17.39
CA SER A 254 -6.01 -11.31 -18.22
C SER A 254 -6.23 -12.82 -18.17
N GLY A 255 -7.34 -13.28 -18.74
CA GLY A 255 -7.65 -14.71 -18.86
C GLY A 255 -8.06 -15.39 -17.55
N VAL A 256 -8.47 -14.62 -16.54
CA VAL A 256 -9.02 -15.18 -15.31
C VAL A 256 -10.40 -15.74 -15.59
N THR A 257 -10.65 -16.98 -15.16
CA THR A 257 -11.97 -17.61 -15.27
C THR A 257 -12.55 -17.84 -13.88
N LEU A 258 -13.78 -17.35 -13.64
CA LEU A 258 -14.55 -17.58 -12.44
C LEU A 258 -15.75 -18.46 -12.78
N SER A 259 -15.85 -19.65 -12.19
CA SER A 259 -16.92 -20.59 -12.49
C SER A 259 -18.00 -20.55 -11.40
N ILE A 260 -19.24 -20.23 -11.78
CA ILE A 260 -20.39 -20.23 -10.89
C ILE A 260 -20.91 -21.66 -10.73
N GLU A 261 -21.10 -22.09 -9.49
CA GLU A 261 -21.70 -23.36 -9.12
C GLU A 261 -22.80 -23.18 -8.07
N GLU A 262 -23.72 -24.11 -8.04
CA GLU A 262 -24.74 -24.19 -6.99
C GLU A 262 -24.11 -24.61 -5.67
N LYS A 263 -24.38 -23.85 -4.59
CA LYS A 263 -23.97 -24.23 -3.25
C LYS A 263 -24.91 -25.26 -2.69
N LYS A 264 -24.42 -26.45 -2.40
CA LYS A 264 -25.18 -27.47 -1.68
C LYS A 264 -25.51 -26.97 -0.28
N VAL A 265 -26.77 -26.66 -0.01
CA VAL A 265 -27.26 -26.34 1.35
C VAL A 265 -27.50 -27.67 2.04
N TYR A 266 -26.69 -28.02 3.02
CA TYR A 266 -26.95 -29.16 3.89
C TYR A 266 -27.86 -28.68 5.02
N THR A 267 -29.14 -29.06 4.99
CA THR A 267 -30.05 -28.83 6.11
C THR A 267 -29.83 -29.94 7.14
N TYR A 268 -29.23 -29.61 8.26
CA TYR A 268 -29.16 -30.52 9.39
C TYR A 268 -30.48 -30.41 10.15
N THR A 269 -31.35 -31.44 10.01
CA THR A 269 -32.50 -31.57 10.88
C THR A 269 -32.01 -32.14 12.21
N CYS A 270 -31.91 -31.31 13.23
CA CYS A 270 -31.66 -31.79 14.56
C CYS A 270 -32.93 -32.52 15.06
N LEU A 271 -32.92 -33.83 15.04
CA LEU A 271 -33.92 -34.63 15.74
C LEU A 271 -33.64 -34.49 17.24
N LEU A 272 -34.36 -33.60 17.88
CA LEU A 272 -34.42 -33.57 19.34
C LEU A 272 -35.09 -34.89 19.79
N TYR A 273 -34.27 -35.85 20.16
CA TYR A 273 -34.74 -37.01 20.94
C TYR A 273 -35.10 -36.51 22.33
N THR A 274 -36.37 -36.27 22.59
CA THR A 274 -36.89 -36.19 23.94
C THR A 274 -36.84 -37.60 24.50
N SER A 275 -35.83 -37.90 25.31
CA SER A 275 -35.82 -39.10 26.15
C SER A 275 -37.06 -39.07 27.04
N PRO A 276 -37.90 -40.07 27.03
CA PRO A 276 -38.99 -40.14 27.97
C PRO A 276 -38.40 -40.24 29.39
N SER A 277 -38.77 -39.28 30.25
CA SER A 277 -38.44 -39.31 31.66
C SER A 277 -38.93 -40.63 32.27
N PRO A 278 -38.11 -41.38 33.04
CA PRO A 278 -38.64 -42.52 33.79
C PRO A 278 -39.56 -41.94 34.88
N ARG A 279 -40.85 -42.19 34.74
CA ARG A 279 -41.80 -41.99 35.83
C ARG A 279 -41.62 -43.11 36.83
N ASP A 280 -41.51 -42.65 38.04
CA ASP A 280 -41.51 -43.38 39.28
C ASP A 280 -42.55 -44.54 39.29
N SER A 281 -42.08 -45.66 39.75
CA SER A 281 -42.89 -46.69 40.36
C SER A 281 -42.40 -46.93 41.79
#